data_821aed15ac1c46fc3c20ccf1e7df2ab8
#
_entry.id   821aed15ac1c46fc3c20ccf1e7df2ab8
#
_cell.length_a   1.000
_cell.length_b   1.000
_cell.length_c   1.000
_cell.angle_alpha   90.00
_cell.angle_beta   90.00
_cell.angle_gamma   90.00
#
_symmetry.space_group_name_H-M   'P 1'
#
loop_
_entity.id
_entity.type
_entity.pdbx_description
1 polymer ?
#
loop_
_entity_poly.entity_id
_entity_poly.type
_entity_poly.pdbx_seq_one_letter_code
_entity_poly.pdbx_strand_id
1 'polypeptide(L)'
;DSANLFFGVGIATCIIVLKKSAKADSSVLFIDASKLYQKDGNKNVLLPEHQEKIMKLYADRKDVDYLAKLVKNDDILANSTNLSVSSSVEQEDTREVIDIKAVNAKLEQLIAEGNDLNEKIDGIIKEMEG
;
A
#
# COMPACT_ATOMS: atom_id res chain seq x y z
N ASP A 1 -1.29 -10.02 -4.31
CA ASP A 1 -2.62 -10.59 -4.54
C ASP A 1 -3.68 -9.53 -4.46
N SER A 2 -4.28 -9.15 -5.59
CA SER A 2 -5.38 -8.18 -5.59
C SER A 2 -6.67 -8.83 -5.10
N ALA A 3 -7.32 -8.22 -4.11
CA ALA A 3 -8.68 -8.57 -3.73
C ALA A 3 -9.66 -8.28 -4.90
N ASN A 4 -10.80 -8.93 -4.93
CA ASN A 4 -11.83 -8.76 -5.98
C ASN A 4 -11.39 -9.18 -7.40
N LEU A 5 -10.43 -10.06 -7.55
CA LEU A 5 -10.07 -10.65 -8.84
C LEU A 5 -11.14 -11.63 -9.33
N PHE A 6 -11.83 -12.32 -8.41
CA PHE A 6 -12.92 -13.23 -8.70
C PHE A 6 -14.28 -12.60 -8.41
N PHE A 7 -15.27 -12.91 -9.23
CA PHE A 7 -16.61 -12.35 -9.11
C PHE A 7 -17.25 -12.67 -7.75
N GLY A 8 -17.67 -11.66 -7.04
CA GLY A 8 -18.39 -11.78 -5.77
C GLY A 8 -17.53 -12.14 -4.55
N VAL A 9 -16.20 -12.19 -4.69
CA VAL A 9 -15.30 -12.58 -3.60
C VAL A 9 -14.27 -11.48 -3.36
N GLY A 10 -14.34 -10.84 -2.20
CA GLY A 10 -13.38 -9.82 -1.75
C GLY A 10 -12.11 -10.38 -1.11
N ILE A 11 -11.80 -11.65 -1.31
CA ILE A 11 -10.66 -12.32 -0.68
C ILE A 11 -9.43 -12.21 -1.60
N ALA A 12 -8.30 -11.85 -1.02
CA ALA A 12 -7.02 -11.90 -1.71
C ALA A 12 -6.61 -13.36 -1.96
N THR A 13 -6.22 -13.66 -3.21
CA THR A 13 -5.80 -14.99 -3.63
C THR A 13 -4.30 -15.03 -3.86
N CYS A 14 -3.65 -16.17 -3.66
CA CYS A 14 -2.24 -16.35 -3.96
C CYS A 14 -2.03 -17.54 -4.90
N ILE A 15 -0.95 -17.44 -5.70
CA ILE A 15 -0.49 -18.51 -6.57
C ILE A 15 0.82 -19.04 -6.01
N ILE A 16 0.88 -20.32 -5.73
CA ILE A 16 2.09 -21.01 -5.29
C ILE A 16 2.65 -21.81 -6.45
N VAL A 17 3.88 -21.54 -6.83
CA VAL A 17 4.59 -22.27 -7.88
C VAL A 17 5.64 -23.16 -7.25
N LEU A 18 5.47 -24.46 -7.33
CA LEU A 18 6.40 -25.47 -6.82
C LEU A 18 7.13 -26.13 -7.98
N LYS A 19 8.44 -26.05 -7.99
CA LYS A 19 9.28 -26.70 -8.98
C LYS A 19 10.15 -27.77 -8.32
N LYS A 20 9.94 -29.04 -8.69
CA LYS A 20 10.81 -30.14 -8.28
C LYS A 20 12.09 -30.07 -9.10
N SER A 21 13.14 -29.48 -8.58
CA SER A 21 14.46 -29.48 -9.20
C SER A 21 15.53 -29.57 -8.12
N ALA A 22 16.56 -30.38 -8.37
CA ALA A 22 17.74 -30.47 -7.51
C ALA A 22 18.62 -29.22 -7.75
N LYS A 23 18.19 -28.05 -7.33
CA LYS A 23 19.02 -26.85 -7.34
C LYS A 23 19.67 -26.66 -5.98
N ALA A 24 20.93 -26.24 -6.00
CA ALA A 24 21.68 -25.87 -4.80
C ALA A 24 21.16 -24.59 -4.13
N ASP A 25 20.32 -23.83 -4.82
CA ASP A 25 19.74 -22.58 -4.33
C ASP A 25 18.39 -22.87 -3.64
N SER A 26 18.42 -22.84 -2.32
CA SER A 26 17.27 -23.06 -1.43
C SER A 26 16.60 -21.72 -1.10
N SER A 27 16.14 -20.98 -2.09
CA SER A 27 15.47 -19.70 -1.89
C SER A 27 14.07 -19.66 -2.50
N VAL A 28 13.18 -18.96 -1.83
CA VAL A 28 11.79 -18.72 -2.25
C VAL A 28 11.65 -17.28 -2.72
N LEU A 29 11.10 -17.11 -3.89
CA LEU A 29 10.77 -15.79 -4.41
C LEU A 29 9.33 -15.43 -4.04
N PHE A 30 9.18 -14.37 -3.28
CA PHE A 30 7.88 -13.75 -2.97
C PHE A 30 7.64 -12.60 -3.93
N ILE A 31 6.46 -12.56 -4.56
CA ILE A 31 6.05 -11.48 -5.45
C ILE A 31 4.74 -10.90 -4.91
N ASP A 32 4.73 -9.62 -4.60
CA ASP A 32 3.53 -8.90 -4.24
C ASP A 32 2.91 -8.24 -5.49
N ALA A 33 1.83 -8.83 -5.97
CA ALA A 33 1.05 -8.34 -7.09
C ALA A 33 -0.24 -7.62 -6.65
N SER A 34 -0.36 -7.27 -5.37
CA SER A 34 -1.58 -6.67 -4.81
C SER A 34 -1.96 -5.34 -5.45
N LYS A 35 -0.97 -4.61 -5.95
CA LYS A 35 -1.16 -3.34 -6.65
C LYS A 35 -1.17 -3.46 -8.20
N LEU A 36 -0.91 -4.65 -8.72
CA LEU A 36 -0.86 -4.91 -10.17
C LEU A 36 -2.22 -5.32 -10.71
N TYR A 37 -3.14 -4.37 -10.80
CA TYR A 37 -4.45 -4.58 -11.37
C TYR A 37 -5.01 -3.27 -11.95
N GLN A 38 -5.97 -3.38 -12.82
CA GLN A 38 -6.80 -2.27 -13.25
C GLN A 38 -8.24 -2.47 -12.76
N LYS A 39 -8.86 -1.41 -12.30
CA LYS A 39 -10.25 -1.44 -11.87
C LYS A 39 -11.17 -1.39 -13.09
N ASP A 40 -12.04 -2.38 -13.22
CA ASP A 40 -13.09 -2.44 -14.23
C ASP A 40 -14.45 -2.58 -13.53
N GLY A 41 -15.10 -1.45 -13.28
CA GLY A 41 -16.32 -1.39 -12.48
C GLY A 41 -16.08 -1.88 -11.05
N ASN A 42 -16.77 -2.93 -10.66
CA ASN A 42 -16.64 -3.56 -9.33
C ASN A 42 -15.61 -4.70 -9.26
N LYS A 43 -14.82 -4.90 -10.31
CA LYS A 43 -13.84 -5.97 -10.41
C LYS A 43 -12.44 -5.41 -10.62
N ASN A 44 -11.45 -6.18 -10.19
CA ASN A 44 -10.06 -5.95 -10.52
C ASN A 44 -9.67 -6.88 -11.66
N VAL A 45 -9.06 -6.35 -12.70
CA VAL A 45 -8.63 -7.10 -13.88
C VAL A 45 -7.13 -7.05 -14.00
N LEU A 46 -6.53 -8.19 -14.28
CA LEU A 46 -5.11 -8.33 -14.54
C LEU A 46 -4.85 -8.13 -16.05
N LEU A 47 -4.35 -6.96 -16.42
CA LEU A 47 -4.01 -6.66 -17.81
C LEU A 47 -2.76 -7.44 -18.27
N PRO A 48 -2.57 -7.62 -19.60
CA PRO A 48 -1.38 -8.27 -20.15
C PRO A 48 -0.07 -7.66 -19.67
N GLU A 49 0.02 -6.32 -19.55
CA GLU A 49 1.17 -5.60 -19.03
C GLU A 49 1.51 -5.96 -17.57
N HIS A 50 0.49 -6.20 -16.74
CA HIS A 50 0.67 -6.65 -15.36
C HIS A 50 1.19 -8.09 -15.33
N GLN A 51 0.69 -8.94 -16.23
CA GLN A 51 1.15 -10.33 -16.38
C GLN A 51 2.61 -10.37 -16.81
N GLU A 52 3.01 -9.56 -17.80
CA GLU A 52 4.39 -9.44 -18.25
C GLU A 52 5.32 -8.99 -17.15
N LYS A 53 4.91 -8.00 -16.35
CA LYS A 53 5.66 -7.52 -15.20
C LYS A 53 5.89 -8.62 -14.16
N ILE A 54 4.86 -9.37 -13.83
CA ILE A 54 4.96 -10.51 -12.90
C ILE A 54 5.88 -11.59 -13.47
N MET A 55 5.74 -11.94 -14.75
CA MET A 55 6.58 -12.93 -15.41
C MET A 55 8.05 -12.50 -15.45
N LYS A 56 8.31 -11.22 -15.67
CA LYS A 56 9.66 -10.65 -15.64
C LYS A 56 10.28 -10.76 -14.24
N LEU A 57 9.55 -10.39 -13.20
CA LEU A 57 9.99 -10.55 -11.80
C LEU A 57 10.27 -12.02 -11.48
N TYR A 58 9.43 -12.92 -11.96
CA TYR A 58 9.62 -14.36 -11.79
C TYR A 58 10.87 -14.90 -12.51
N ALA A 59 11.14 -14.42 -13.72
CA ALA A 59 12.29 -14.84 -14.52
C ALA A 59 13.62 -14.28 -13.96
N ASP A 60 13.63 -13.01 -13.55
CA ASP A 60 14.82 -12.31 -13.05
C ASP A 60 15.26 -12.82 -11.67
N ARG A 61 14.34 -13.32 -10.85
CA ARG A 61 14.59 -13.82 -9.48
C ARG A 61 15.49 -12.89 -8.67
N LYS A 62 15.15 -11.62 -8.64
CA LYS A 62 15.88 -10.57 -7.91
C LYS A 62 14.97 -9.84 -6.94
N ASP A 63 15.58 -9.24 -5.93
CA ASP A 63 14.89 -8.32 -5.04
C ASP A 63 14.50 -7.07 -5.82
N VAL A 64 13.24 -6.68 -5.71
CA VAL A 64 12.69 -5.43 -6.24
C VAL A 64 11.87 -4.79 -5.14
N ASP A 65 12.20 -3.55 -4.79
CA ASP A 65 11.55 -2.82 -3.71
C ASP A 65 10.03 -2.83 -3.86
N TYR A 66 9.33 -3.20 -2.80
CA TYR A 66 7.87 -3.27 -2.69
C TYR A 66 7.15 -4.24 -3.66
N LEU A 67 7.89 -4.99 -4.48
CA LEU A 67 7.31 -5.89 -5.48
C LEU A 67 7.78 -7.33 -5.35
N ALA A 68 9.05 -7.56 -5.10
CA ALA A 68 9.59 -8.92 -5.04
C ALA A 68 10.74 -9.03 -4.06
N LYS A 69 10.80 -10.14 -3.33
CA LYS A 69 11.89 -10.47 -2.41
C LYS A 69 12.28 -11.93 -2.51
N LEU A 70 13.58 -12.17 -2.59
CA LEU A 70 14.16 -13.51 -2.57
C LEU A 70 14.61 -13.83 -1.14
N VAL A 71 13.96 -14.79 -0.50
CA VAL A 71 14.24 -15.17 0.90
C VAL A 71 14.82 -16.58 0.93
N LYS A 72 15.89 -16.79 1.68
CA LYS A 72 16.49 -18.13 1.88
C LYS A 72 15.57 -19.00 2.74
N ASN A 73 15.58 -20.30 2.47
CA ASN A 73 14.77 -21.25 3.24
C ASN A 73 15.11 -21.22 4.74
N ASP A 74 16.39 -21.01 5.09
CA ASP A 74 16.82 -20.94 6.48
C ASP A 74 16.18 -19.75 7.22
N ASP A 75 16.04 -18.60 6.54
CA ASP A 75 15.41 -17.42 7.09
C ASP A 75 13.90 -17.63 7.26
N ILE A 76 13.27 -18.35 6.33
CA ILE A 76 11.85 -18.73 6.42
C ILE A 76 11.61 -19.66 7.60
N LEU A 77 12.48 -20.64 7.79
CA LEU A 77 12.40 -21.58 8.92
C LEU A 77 12.62 -20.86 10.26
N ALA A 78 13.55 -19.91 10.32
CA ALA A 78 13.79 -19.08 11.49
C ALA A 78 12.58 -18.20 11.85
N ASN A 79 11.82 -17.77 10.85
CA ASN A 79 10.61 -16.94 11.01
C ASN A 79 9.33 -17.78 11.07
N SER A 80 9.34 -18.86 11.84
CA SER A 80 8.18 -19.73 12.09
C SER A 80 7.51 -20.29 10.83
N THR A 81 8.27 -20.50 9.76
CA THR A 81 7.81 -21.01 8.46
C THR A 81 6.73 -20.14 7.81
N ASN A 82 6.77 -18.84 8.06
CA ASN A 82 5.78 -17.88 7.52
C ASN A 82 6.00 -17.68 6.02
N LEU A 83 5.07 -18.14 5.19
CA LEU A 83 5.07 -17.98 3.73
C LEU A 83 4.16 -16.83 3.26
N SER A 84 3.80 -15.92 4.14
CA SER A 84 3.00 -14.76 3.76
C SER A 84 3.82 -13.75 2.95
N VAL A 85 3.32 -13.37 1.79
CA VAL A 85 3.94 -12.37 0.91
C VAL A 85 4.06 -11.02 1.64
N SER A 86 3.03 -10.62 2.36
CA SER A 86 3.00 -9.36 3.12
C SER A 86 4.00 -9.29 4.27
N SER A 87 4.47 -10.43 4.75
CA SER A 87 5.52 -10.49 5.79
C SER A 87 6.93 -10.46 5.20
N SER A 88 7.08 -10.84 3.94
CA SER A 88 8.38 -10.95 3.27
C SER A 88 8.69 -9.77 2.36
N VAL A 89 7.69 -9.20 1.72
CA VAL A 89 7.81 -8.01 0.87
C VAL A 89 7.34 -6.80 1.67
N GLU A 90 8.22 -5.84 1.88
CA GLU A 90 7.85 -4.57 2.50
C GLU A 90 6.80 -3.88 1.64
N GLN A 91 5.73 -3.42 2.25
CA GLN A 91 4.74 -2.64 1.57
C GLN A 91 5.18 -1.17 1.55
N GLU A 92 5.01 -0.54 0.40
CA GLU A 92 5.18 0.91 0.30
C GLU A 92 4.25 1.59 1.30
N ASP A 93 4.84 2.35 2.23
CA ASP A 93 4.07 3.14 3.19
C ASP A 93 3.37 4.28 2.44
N THR A 94 2.13 4.02 2.04
CA THR A 94 1.27 5.01 1.37
C THR A 94 0.59 5.95 2.36
N ARG A 95 0.94 5.87 3.66
CA ARG A 95 0.47 6.88 4.60
C ARG A 95 1.03 8.21 4.14
N GLU A 96 0.14 9.13 3.85
CA GLU A 96 0.53 10.53 3.64
C GLU A 96 1.38 10.93 4.85
N VAL A 97 2.62 11.33 4.58
CA VAL A 97 3.44 11.97 5.60
C VAL A 97 2.72 13.28 5.90
N ILE A 98 1.84 13.23 6.90
CA ILE A 98 1.17 14.42 7.40
C ILE A 98 2.29 15.32 7.93
N ASP A 99 2.62 16.35 7.17
CA ASP A 99 3.54 17.37 7.64
C ASP A 99 2.84 18.12 8.77
N ILE A 100 3.14 17.70 9.99
CA ILE A 100 2.59 18.27 11.22
C ILE A 100 2.80 19.80 11.26
N LYS A 101 3.90 20.29 10.69
CA LYS A 101 4.17 21.73 10.59
C LYS A 101 3.18 22.44 9.66
N ALA A 102 2.89 21.85 8.50
CA ALA A 102 1.92 22.41 7.56
C ALA A 102 0.50 22.37 8.14
N VAL A 103 0.13 21.29 8.83
CA VAL A 103 -1.18 21.19 9.51
C VAL A 103 -1.30 22.21 10.64
N ASN A 104 -0.28 22.35 11.47
CA ASN A 104 -0.27 23.34 12.56
C ASN A 104 -0.34 24.77 12.02
N ALA A 105 0.40 25.11 10.97
CA ALA A 105 0.34 26.43 10.35
C ALA A 105 -1.07 26.75 9.82
N LYS A 106 -1.72 25.77 9.19
CA LYS A 106 -3.10 25.92 8.73
C LYS A 106 -4.09 26.05 9.87
N LEU A 107 -3.88 25.33 10.95
CA LEU A 107 -4.70 25.45 12.16
C LEU A 107 -4.57 26.85 12.81
N GLU A 108 -3.35 27.38 12.94
CA GLU A 108 -3.10 28.72 13.45
C GLU A 108 -3.78 29.80 12.58
N GLN A 109 -3.71 29.63 11.25
CA GLN A 109 -4.41 30.54 10.33
C GLN A 109 -5.93 30.51 10.52
N LEU A 110 -6.52 29.31 10.66
CA LEU A 110 -7.97 29.17 10.89
C LEU A 110 -8.39 29.76 12.25
N ILE A 111 -7.57 29.63 13.28
CA ILE A 111 -7.83 30.24 14.59
C ILE A 111 -7.79 31.77 14.48
N ALA A 112 -6.82 32.33 13.76
CA ALA A 112 -6.72 33.78 13.53
C ALA A 112 -7.92 34.32 12.77
N GLU A 113 -8.37 33.61 11.71
CA GLU A 113 -9.58 33.97 10.95
C GLU A 113 -10.85 33.90 11.82
N GLY A 114 -10.94 32.87 12.68
CA GLY A 114 -12.05 32.76 13.64
C GLY A 114 -12.09 33.90 14.65
N ASN A 115 -10.95 34.32 15.18
CA ASN A 115 -10.87 35.45 16.11
C ASN A 115 -11.26 36.76 15.43
N ASP A 116 -10.79 37.03 14.21
CA ASP A 116 -11.14 38.20 13.42
C ASP A 116 -12.67 38.27 13.15
N LEU A 117 -13.28 37.10 12.85
CA LEU A 117 -14.74 37.01 12.70
C LEU A 117 -15.49 37.30 14.00
N ASN A 118 -15.00 36.82 15.14
CA ASN A 118 -15.61 37.08 16.44
C ASN A 118 -15.53 38.56 16.80
N GLU A 119 -14.42 39.24 16.57
CA GLU A 119 -14.28 40.68 16.79
C GLU A 119 -15.24 41.49 15.91
N LYS A 120 -15.45 41.07 14.66
CA LYS A 120 -16.44 41.70 13.78
C LYS A 120 -17.87 41.51 14.27
N ILE A 121 -18.21 40.32 14.77
CA ILE A 121 -19.52 40.03 15.35
C ILE A 121 -19.73 40.88 16.61
N ASP A 122 -18.75 40.94 17.48
CA ASP A 122 -18.80 41.76 18.72
C ASP A 122 -18.95 43.25 18.39
N GLY A 123 -18.29 43.72 17.33
CA GLY A 123 -18.43 45.10 16.84
C GLY A 123 -19.87 45.37 16.35
N ILE A 124 -20.49 44.46 15.59
CA ILE A 124 -21.82 44.57 15.12
C ILE A 124 -22.84 44.56 16.27
N ILE A 125 -22.67 43.71 17.26
CA ILE A 125 -23.51 43.61 18.44
C ILE A 125 -23.49 44.96 19.22
N LYS A 126 -22.30 45.56 19.41
CA LYS A 126 -22.15 46.84 20.06
C LYS A 126 -22.84 47.97 19.31
N GLU A 127 -22.78 47.97 17.98
CA GLU A 127 -23.51 48.95 17.14
C GLU A 127 -25.03 48.77 17.23
N MET A 128 -25.52 47.57 17.42
CA MET A 128 -26.95 47.27 17.57
C MET A 128 -27.49 47.62 18.98
N GLU A 129 -26.66 47.50 20.01
CA GLU A 129 -27.00 47.83 21.41
C GLU A 129 -26.86 49.35 21.74
N GLY A 130 -26.14 50.05 20.89
CA GLY A 130 -25.98 51.51 21.01
C GLY A 130 -27.11 52.22 20.31
#